data_8aa5b9d3fe43470acb0354d1f18d584a
#
_entry.id   8aa5b9d3fe43470acb0354d1f18d584a
#
_cell.length_a   1.000
_cell.length_b   1.000
_cell.length_c   1.000
_cell.angle_alpha   90.00
_cell.angle_beta   90.00
_cell.angle_gamma   90.00
#
_symmetry.space_group_name_H-M   'P 1'
#
loop_
_entity.id
_entity.type
_entity.pdbx_description
1 polymer ?
#
loop_
_entity_poly.entity_id
_entity_poly.type
_entity_poly.pdbx_seq_one_letter_code
_entity_poly.pdbx_strand_id
1 'polypeptide(L)'
;MREQKIRDRNIIGKAAAVLCLSLFLXGCGADSQPSYTKQGMEAVEALDYEKALTLFQTAEENGEDARLLYRGMGLAYLGNTDYESAIAYLEKALKLGSARVENLDFDINYYLATAYFKNGQKEEAVGVYNAILGLHPEETNAFYLRGCVKLSEGDFEGAQADFDTAVTLDPKNYDQMIRIYMVLEEYGYKEAGQVYLQNAMTENEKSISDYDMGRICYYMGDYENARNFLERLKTTTDYGAALYLGRTYEALGDYNYAASIYAGYVEYDXSKAEIYNQLGLCRMQMGEYESALDAFQTAMNIENNGMMQTLKFNEIVVYEYMGEFKTAAALMNSYLRSYPDDETAKREYEFXQTR
;
A
#
# COMPACT_ATOMS: atom_id res chain seq x y z
N MET A 1 6.22 3.32 -23.67
CA MET A 1 6.61 4.30 -22.65
C MET A 1 5.47 4.68 -21.73
N ARG A 2 4.31 5.06 -22.29
CA ARG A 2 3.15 5.42 -21.46
C ARG A 2 2.63 4.22 -20.69
N GLU A 3 2.59 3.05 -21.32
CA GLU A 3 2.13 1.84 -20.64
C GLU A 3 3.04 1.51 -19.44
N GLN A 4 4.35 1.69 -19.62
CA GLN A 4 5.29 1.43 -18.54
C GLN A 4 5.08 2.40 -17.40
N LYS A 5 4.78 3.68 -17.69
CA LYS A 5 4.51 4.66 -16.63
C LYS A 5 3.30 4.26 -15.80
N ILE A 6 2.25 3.80 -16.45
CA ILE A 6 1.03 3.40 -15.74
C ILE A 6 1.33 2.19 -14.86
N ARG A 7 2.05 1.20 -15.38
CA ARG A 7 2.40 0.01 -14.60
C ARG A 7 3.27 0.37 -13.39
N ASP A 8 4.25 1.25 -13.60
CA ASP A 8 5.16 1.64 -12.51
C ASP A 8 4.39 2.35 -11.41
N ARG A 9 3.45 3.23 -11.78
CA ARG A 9 2.67 3.93 -10.78
C ARG A 9 1.80 2.98 -9.98
N ASN A 10 1.22 1.98 -10.64
CA ASN A 10 0.43 0.97 -9.93
C ASN A 10 1.27 0.24 -8.89
N ILE A 11 2.47 -0.14 -9.27
CA ILE A 11 3.37 -0.87 -8.38
C ILE A 11 3.80 0.03 -7.22
N ILE A 12 4.18 1.27 -7.52
CA ILE A 12 4.63 2.21 -6.51
C ILE A 12 3.50 2.51 -5.51
N GLY A 13 2.28 2.69 -6.02
CA GLY A 13 1.14 2.95 -5.16
C GLY A 13 0.89 1.81 -4.19
N LYS A 14 1.06 0.57 -4.63
CA LYS A 14 0.89 -0.58 -3.76
C LYS A 14 1.99 -0.71 -2.73
N ALA A 15 3.22 -0.44 -3.11
CA ALA A 15 4.33 -0.50 -2.18
C ALA A 15 4.15 0.55 -1.08
N ALA A 16 3.67 1.72 -1.43
CA ALA A 16 3.40 2.75 -0.44
C ALA A 16 2.25 2.36 0.48
N ALA A 17 1.24 1.68 -0.05
CA ALA A 17 0.10 1.25 0.75
C ALA A 17 0.48 0.18 1.77
N VAL A 18 1.46 -0.65 1.44
CA VAL A 18 1.88 -1.71 2.35
C VAL A 18 2.50 -1.15 3.62
N LEU A 19 3.11 0.03 3.54
CA LEU A 19 3.70 0.66 4.72
C LEU A 19 2.66 1.27 5.65
N CYS A 20 1.40 1.34 5.22
CA CYS A 20 0.35 1.94 6.01
C CYS A 20 -0.62 0.93 6.59
N LEU A 21 -0.20 -0.33 6.67
CA LEU A 21 -1.09 -1.34 7.24
C LEU A 21 -1.20 -1.15 8.73
N SER A 22 -2.23 -0.47 9.10
CA SER A 22 -2.55 -0.26 10.49
C SER A 22 -3.09 -1.54 11.08
N LEU A 23 -2.50 -1.93 12.17
CA LEU A 23 -3.09 -2.93 13.03
C LEU A 23 -4.22 -2.25 13.79
N PHE A 24 -5.43 -2.53 13.39
CA PHE A 24 -6.57 -2.02 14.12
C PHE A 24 -6.80 -2.88 15.33
N LEU A 25 -6.48 -2.34 16.48
CA LEU A 25 -6.95 -2.93 17.70
C LEU A 25 -8.35 -2.44 17.93
N UNK A 26 -9.19 -3.07 17.64
CA UNK A 26 -10.33 -2.80 17.82
C UNK A 26 -10.47 -2.53 19.10
N GLY A 27 -10.74 -1.56 19.38
CA GLY A 27 -11.04 -1.08 20.67
C GLY A 27 -12.31 -1.68 21.18
N CYS A 28 -12.17 -2.50 22.14
CA CYS A 28 -13.33 -3.06 22.82
C CYS A 28 -13.79 -2.09 23.87
N GLY A 29 -14.83 -1.39 23.62
CA GLY A 29 -15.38 -0.54 24.63
C GLY A 29 -16.82 -0.31 24.35
N ALA A 30 -17.65 -1.01 25.04
CA ALA A 30 -19.07 -0.74 24.95
C ALA A 30 -19.37 0.45 25.84
N ASP A 31 -18.92 1.62 25.43
CA ASP A 31 -19.27 2.85 26.14
C ASP A 31 -20.44 3.49 25.45
N SER A 32 -21.45 3.78 26.23
CA SER A 32 -22.64 4.42 25.71
C SER A 32 -22.41 5.89 25.38
N GLN A 33 -21.29 6.46 25.82
CA GLN A 33 -20.97 7.86 25.59
C GLN A 33 -20.32 8.03 24.22
N PRO A 34 -20.72 9.07 23.46
CA PRO A 34 -20.01 9.35 22.19
C PRO A 34 -18.55 9.65 22.49
N SER A 35 -17.68 9.05 21.69
CA SER A 35 -16.26 9.27 21.82
C SER A 35 -15.76 10.03 20.59
N TYR A 36 -15.25 11.21 20.80
CA TYR A 36 -14.67 11.99 19.70
C TYR A 36 -13.34 11.38 19.25
N THR A 37 -12.62 10.73 20.17
CA THR A 37 -11.42 10.00 19.77
C THR A 37 -11.78 8.88 18.81
N LYS A 38 -12.83 8.12 19.09
CA LYS A 38 -13.27 7.05 18.19
C LYS A 38 -13.70 7.61 16.84
N GLN A 39 -14.44 8.70 16.84
CA GLN A 39 -14.87 9.35 15.60
C GLN A 39 -13.66 9.85 14.82
N GLY A 40 -12.66 10.39 15.52
CA GLY A 40 -11.43 10.83 14.87
C GLY A 40 -10.68 9.68 14.22
N MET A 41 -10.65 8.53 14.90
CA MET A 41 -10.01 7.35 14.32
C MET A 41 -10.76 6.85 13.09
N GLU A 42 -12.10 6.95 13.10
CA GLU A 42 -12.88 6.61 11.91
C GLU A 42 -12.53 7.55 10.76
N ALA A 43 -12.33 8.84 11.05
CA ALA A 43 -11.93 9.80 10.03
C ALA A 43 -10.53 9.48 9.50
N VAL A 44 -9.62 9.02 10.38
CA VAL A 44 -8.29 8.58 9.93
C VAL A 44 -8.43 7.42 8.96
N GLU A 45 -9.28 6.44 9.28
CA GLU A 45 -9.53 5.32 8.38
C GLU A 45 -10.09 5.78 7.04
N ALA A 46 -10.91 6.83 7.09
CA ALA A 46 -11.52 7.39 5.89
C ALA A 46 -10.56 8.32 5.15
N LEU A 47 -9.33 8.44 5.61
CA LEU A 47 -8.29 9.29 5.01
C LEU A 47 -8.67 10.78 5.04
N ASP A 48 -9.58 11.14 5.94
CA ASP A 48 -9.99 12.54 6.13
C ASP A 48 -9.26 13.08 7.35
N TYR A 49 -8.00 13.45 7.14
CA TYR A 49 -7.10 13.78 8.24
C TYR A 49 -7.45 15.11 8.89
N GLU A 50 -7.95 16.06 8.12
CA GLU A 50 -8.35 17.36 8.70
C GLU A 50 -9.56 17.19 9.61
N LYS A 51 -10.55 16.39 9.16
CA LYS A 51 -11.70 16.09 10.01
C LYS A 51 -11.26 15.34 11.25
N ALA A 52 -10.31 14.42 11.10
CA ALA A 52 -9.79 13.67 12.25
C ALA A 52 -9.18 14.61 13.28
N LEU A 53 -8.34 15.56 12.83
CA LEU A 53 -7.70 16.49 13.76
C LEU A 53 -8.70 17.35 14.49
N THR A 54 -9.74 17.81 13.80
CA THR A 54 -10.80 18.59 14.45
C THR A 54 -11.50 17.77 15.52
N LEU A 55 -11.81 16.51 15.21
CA LEU A 55 -12.45 15.64 16.18
C LEU A 55 -11.54 15.35 17.37
N PHE A 56 -10.25 15.18 17.13
CA PHE A 56 -9.31 14.95 18.22
C PHE A 56 -9.18 16.19 19.12
N GLN A 57 -9.25 17.39 18.55
CA GLN A 57 -9.23 18.60 19.35
C GLN A 57 -10.46 18.64 20.26
N THR A 58 -11.61 18.29 19.74
CA THR A 58 -12.82 18.23 20.57
C THR A 58 -12.67 17.18 21.67
N ALA A 59 -12.08 16.03 21.33
CA ALA A 59 -11.83 15.01 22.34
C ALA A 59 -10.93 15.52 23.46
N GLU A 60 -9.91 16.28 23.10
CA GLU A 60 -9.00 16.85 24.08
C GLU A 60 -9.73 17.82 25.00
N GLU A 61 -10.58 18.68 24.43
CA GLU A 61 -11.36 19.63 25.21
C GLU A 61 -12.31 18.92 26.16
N ASN A 62 -12.78 17.74 25.77
CA ASN A 62 -13.72 16.96 26.58
C ASN A 62 -13.02 16.05 27.60
N GLY A 63 -11.70 16.08 27.66
CA GLY A 63 -10.96 15.31 28.65
C GLY A 63 -10.90 13.82 28.37
N GLU A 64 -11.01 13.41 27.11
CA GLU A 64 -10.89 12.00 26.78
C GLU A 64 -9.46 11.51 27.01
N ASP A 65 -9.28 10.18 27.00
CA ASP A 65 -7.97 9.56 27.25
C ASP A 65 -6.89 10.20 26.40
N ALA A 66 -5.94 10.87 27.04
CA ALA A 66 -4.93 11.63 26.31
C ALA A 66 -3.99 10.74 25.50
N ARG A 67 -3.70 9.56 25.99
CA ARG A 67 -2.77 8.67 25.31
C ARG A 67 -3.31 8.21 23.96
N LEU A 68 -4.56 7.73 23.96
CA LEU A 68 -5.21 7.32 22.71
C LEU A 68 -5.44 8.50 21.79
N LEU A 69 -5.75 9.65 22.37
CA LEU A 69 -5.95 10.87 21.62
C LEU A 69 -4.66 11.30 20.89
N TYR A 70 -3.55 11.33 21.62
CA TYR A 70 -2.28 11.75 21.02
C TYR A 70 -1.80 10.73 19.99
N ARG A 71 -2.06 9.44 20.22
CA ARG A 71 -1.78 8.44 19.19
C ARG A 71 -2.57 8.74 17.92
N GLY A 72 -3.86 9.04 18.08
CA GLY A 72 -4.70 9.37 16.94
C GLY A 72 -4.22 10.60 16.20
N MET A 73 -3.85 11.65 16.95
CA MET A 73 -3.32 12.87 16.31
C MET A 73 -2.03 12.56 15.55
N GLY A 74 -1.17 11.73 16.12
CA GLY A 74 0.03 11.31 15.43
C GLY A 74 -0.26 10.62 14.12
N LEU A 75 -1.25 9.72 14.11
CA LEU A 75 -1.65 9.04 12.89
C LEU A 75 -2.22 9.99 11.85
N ALA A 76 -3.02 10.97 12.29
CA ALA A 76 -3.59 11.94 11.37
C ALA A 76 -2.51 12.82 10.75
N TYR A 77 -1.56 13.28 11.56
CA TYR A 77 -0.45 14.05 11.01
C TYR A 77 0.42 13.22 10.08
N LEU A 78 0.64 11.95 10.43
CA LEU A 78 1.42 11.06 9.57
C LEU A 78 0.75 10.91 8.19
N GLY A 79 -0.56 10.70 8.19
CA GLY A 79 -1.30 10.59 6.94
C GLY A 79 -1.28 11.89 6.14
N ASN A 80 -1.24 13.02 6.85
CA ASN A 80 -1.22 14.34 6.21
C ASN A 80 0.20 14.78 5.86
N THR A 81 1.16 13.90 5.99
CA THR A 81 2.59 14.10 5.67
C THR A 81 3.28 15.16 6.50
N ASP A 82 2.70 15.51 7.63
CA ASP A 82 3.35 16.39 8.61
C ASP A 82 4.09 15.51 9.60
N TYR A 83 5.27 15.08 9.20
CA TYR A 83 6.00 14.06 9.95
C TYR A 83 6.54 14.59 11.27
N GLU A 84 6.93 15.86 11.33
CA GLU A 84 7.42 16.43 12.58
C GLU A 84 6.33 16.47 13.64
N SER A 85 5.11 16.88 13.24
CA SER A 85 4.00 16.86 14.20
C SER A 85 3.63 15.45 14.60
N ALA A 86 3.67 14.50 13.62
CA ALA A 86 3.38 13.11 13.92
C ALA A 86 4.35 12.58 14.98
N ILE A 87 5.64 12.86 14.81
CA ILE A 87 6.65 12.43 15.78
C ILE A 87 6.35 13.01 17.16
N ALA A 88 6.05 14.31 17.21
CA ALA A 88 5.81 14.98 18.50
C ALA A 88 4.64 14.34 19.25
N TYR A 89 3.53 14.08 18.56
CA TYR A 89 2.36 13.55 19.23
C TYR A 89 2.51 12.07 19.58
N LEU A 90 3.20 11.29 18.73
CA LEU A 90 3.46 9.90 19.08
C LEU A 90 4.38 9.80 20.29
N GLU A 91 5.38 10.68 20.38
CA GLU A 91 6.24 10.71 21.56
C GLU A 91 5.45 11.12 22.82
N LYS A 92 4.52 12.06 22.69
CA LYS A 92 3.65 12.42 23.81
C LYS A 92 2.84 11.21 24.27
N ALA A 93 2.31 10.44 23.33
CA ALA A 93 1.52 9.27 23.68
C ALA A 93 2.38 8.24 24.41
N LEU A 94 3.63 8.06 23.99
CA LEU A 94 4.52 7.13 24.66
C LEU A 94 4.83 7.57 26.08
N LYS A 95 5.04 8.87 26.29
CA LYS A 95 5.36 9.38 27.63
C LYS A 95 4.23 9.17 28.62
N LEU A 96 2.99 9.05 28.14
CA LEU A 96 1.82 8.85 29.00
C LEU A 96 1.63 7.37 29.36
N GLY A 97 2.45 6.48 28.83
CA GLY A 97 2.37 5.08 29.15
C GLY A 97 2.89 4.78 30.56
N SER A 98 2.50 3.62 31.08
CA SER A 98 3.00 3.17 32.37
C SER A 98 4.43 2.67 32.26
N ALA A 99 5.07 2.40 33.39
CA ALA A 99 6.41 1.83 33.41
C ALA A 99 6.42 0.43 32.79
N ARG A 100 5.29 -0.27 32.86
CA ARG A 100 5.16 -1.60 32.27
C ARG A 100 4.90 -1.47 30.77
N VAL A 101 5.68 -2.21 29.97
CA VAL A 101 5.52 -2.18 28.53
C VAL A 101 4.25 -2.94 28.12
N GLU A 102 3.43 -2.32 27.32
CA GLU A 102 2.16 -2.89 26.88
C GLU A 102 2.11 -2.98 25.36
N ASN A 103 1.09 -3.69 24.84
CA ASN A 103 0.94 -3.81 23.40
C ASN A 103 0.78 -2.46 22.72
N LEU A 104 0.13 -1.52 23.37
CA LEU A 104 -0.05 -0.18 22.82
C LEU A 104 1.31 0.51 22.64
N ASP A 105 2.27 0.25 23.51
CA ASP A 105 3.61 0.82 23.36
C ASP A 105 4.26 0.35 22.05
N PHE A 106 4.13 -0.93 21.72
CA PHE A 106 4.67 -1.43 20.46
C PHE A 106 3.96 -0.82 19.26
N ASP A 107 2.64 -0.74 19.32
CA ASP A 107 1.84 -0.13 18.26
C ASP A 107 2.32 1.30 17.99
N ILE A 108 2.42 2.11 19.04
CA ILE A 108 2.85 3.51 18.89
C ILE A 108 4.28 3.58 18.37
N ASN A 109 5.16 2.70 18.84
CA ASN A 109 6.55 2.70 18.39
C ASN A 109 6.68 2.35 16.92
N TYR A 110 5.87 1.42 16.41
CA TYR A 110 5.89 1.12 14.98
C TYR A 110 5.52 2.35 14.16
N TYR A 111 4.50 3.10 14.58
CA TYR A 111 4.13 4.31 13.86
C TYR A 111 5.20 5.40 14.00
N LEU A 112 5.80 5.49 15.18
CA LEU A 112 6.89 6.45 15.39
C LEU A 112 8.07 6.15 14.47
N ALA A 113 8.44 4.87 14.34
CA ALA A 113 9.51 4.49 13.43
C ALA A 113 9.17 4.88 12.00
N THR A 114 7.92 4.65 11.59
CA THR A 114 7.48 5.05 10.25
C THR A 114 7.59 6.56 10.06
N ALA A 115 7.18 7.33 11.07
CA ALA A 115 7.26 8.78 10.98
C ALA A 115 8.71 9.27 10.90
N TYR A 116 9.59 8.68 11.69
CA TYR A 116 11.02 9.00 11.60
C TYR A 116 11.55 8.70 10.20
N PHE A 117 11.23 7.51 9.69
CA PHE A 117 11.73 7.12 8.37
C PHE A 117 11.27 8.09 7.29
N LYS A 118 9.98 8.43 7.29
CA LYS A 118 9.44 9.32 6.28
C LYS A 118 9.97 10.74 6.43
N ASN A 119 10.38 11.11 7.64
CA ASN A 119 10.97 12.42 7.90
C ASN A 119 12.47 12.45 7.58
N GLY A 120 13.01 11.38 7.03
CA GLY A 120 14.42 11.30 6.70
C GLY A 120 15.32 10.94 7.88
N GLN A 121 14.74 10.66 9.03
CA GLN A 121 15.49 10.33 10.25
C GLN A 121 15.64 8.82 10.35
N LYS A 122 16.48 8.28 9.47
CA LYS A 122 16.59 6.83 9.32
C LYS A 122 17.29 6.19 10.51
N GLU A 123 18.27 6.87 11.11
CA GLU A 123 18.94 6.31 12.29
C GLU A 123 17.97 6.18 13.45
N GLU A 124 17.11 7.17 13.63
CA GLU A 124 16.11 7.11 14.70
C GLU A 124 15.13 5.96 14.45
N ALA A 125 14.74 5.76 13.19
CA ALA A 125 13.84 4.64 12.86
C ALA A 125 14.47 3.31 13.22
N VAL A 126 15.73 3.12 12.84
CA VAL A 126 16.45 1.89 13.18
C VAL A 126 16.54 1.72 14.70
N GLY A 127 16.78 2.81 15.42
CA GLY A 127 16.84 2.77 16.87
C GLY A 127 15.54 2.28 17.50
N VAL A 128 14.41 2.69 16.94
CA VAL A 128 13.12 2.22 17.45
C VAL A 128 12.98 0.71 17.21
N TYR A 129 13.32 0.24 16.01
CA TYR A 129 13.24 -1.20 15.73
C TYR A 129 14.20 -1.98 16.60
N ASN A 130 15.40 -1.44 16.86
CA ASN A 130 16.35 -2.09 17.77
C ASN A 130 15.75 -2.25 19.17
N ALA A 131 15.05 -1.20 19.64
CA ALA A 131 14.43 -1.26 20.95
C ALA A 131 13.31 -2.29 21.00
N ILE A 132 12.48 -2.34 19.95
CA ILE A 132 11.42 -3.34 19.85
C ILE A 132 12.04 -4.75 19.91
N LEU A 133 13.09 -4.98 19.14
CA LEU A 133 13.72 -6.29 19.05
C LEU A 133 14.46 -6.65 20.35
N GLY A 134 14.92 -5.64 21.08
CA GLY A 134 15.53 -5.90 22.39
C GLY A 134 14.53 -6.47 23.38
N LEU A 135 13.25 -6.05 23.25
CA LEU A 135 12.19 -6.56 24.12
C LEU A 135 11.52 -7.79 23.55
N HIS A 136 11.40 -7.86 22.22
CA HIS A 136 10.74 -8.97 21.53
C HIS A 136 11.61 -9.43 20.36
N PRO A 137 12.59 -10.30 20.62
CA PRO A 137 13.53 -10.69 19.56
C PRO A 137 12.93 -11.57 18.45
N GLU A 138 11.66 -11.93 18.58
CA GLU A 138 10.98 -12.75 17.57
C GLU A 138 10.02 -11.96 16.71
N GLU A 139 10.09 -10.62 16.76
CA GLU A 139 9.21 -9.76 15.99
C GLU A 139 9.64 -9.74 14.53
N THR A 140 9.07 -10.62 13.73
CA THR A 140 9.46 -10.70 12.32
C THR A 140 9.20 -9.40 11.59
N ASN A 141 8.12 -8.70 11.95
CA ASN A 141 7.81 -7.43 11.29
C ASN A 141 8.87 -6.38 11.55
N ALA A 142 9.43 -6.35 12.76
CA ALA A 142 10.48 -5.39 13.08
C ALA A 142 11.75 -5.66 12.28
N PHE A 143 12.10 -6.95 12.12
CA PHE A 143 13.22 -7.29 11.24
C PHE A 143 12.97 -6.84 9.82
N TYR A 144 11.77 -7.14 9.29
CA TYR A 144 11.44 -6.75 7.93
C TYR A 144 11.55 -5.24 7.75
N LEU A 145 10.94 -4.48 8.65
CA LEU A 145 10.91 -3.02 8.52
C LEU A 145 12.31 -2.42 8.70
N ARG A 146 13.10 -2.95 9.64
CA ARG A 146 14.47 -2.48 9.78
C ARG A 146 15.27 -2.78 8.52
N GLY A 147 15.06 -3.94 7.93
CA GLY A 147 15.68 -4.28 6.66
C GLY A 147 15.30 -3.29 5.57
N CYS A 148 14.04 -2.86 5.53
CA CYS A 148 13.62 -1.88 4.54
C CYS A 148 14.35 -0.55 4.73
N VAL A 149 14.53 -0.10 5.96
CA VAL A 149 15.27 1.13 6.21
C VAL A 149 16.72 1.00 5.77
N LYS A 150 17.36 -0.12 6.12
CA LYS A 150 18.74 -0.35 5.71
C LYS A 150 18.88 -0.37 4.19
N LEU A 151 17.91 -0.98 3.51
CA LEU A 151 17.93 -1.03 2.06
C LEU A 151 17.85 0.37 1.46
N SER A 152 17.03 1.22 2.06
CA SER A 152 16.91 2.61 1.59
C SER A 152 18.19 3.39 1.79
N GLU A 153 19.05 2.95 2.70
CA GLU A 153 20.35 3.59 2.95
C GLU A 153 21.46 3.00 2.07
N GLY A 154 21.13 2.05 1.21
CA GLY A 154 22.11 1.39 0.39
C GLY A 154 22.83 0.24 1.07
N ASP A 155 22.40 -0.15 2.25
CA ASP A 155 23.01 -1.25 3.00
C ASP A 155 22.29 -2.55 2.63
N PHE A 156 22.62 -3.08 1.47
CA PHE A 156 21.97 -4.30 0.99
C PHE A 156 22.28 -5.48 1.91
N GLU A 157 23.53 -5.61 2.34
CA GLU A 157 23.92 -6.77 3.17
C GLU A 157 23.21 -6.74 4.51
N GLY A 158 23.11 -5.57 5.13
CA GLY A 158 22.37 -5.45 6.37
C GLY A 158 20.89 -5.74 6.21
N ALA A 159 20.32 -5.25 5.13
CA ALA A 159 18.92 -5.53 4.83
C ALA A 159 18.68 -7.02 4.63
N GLN A 160 19.58 -7.67 3.87
CA GLN A 160 19.45 -9.09 3.61
C GLN A 160 19.53 -9.91 4.89
N ALA A 161 20.42 -9.52 5.80
CA ALA A 161 20.51 -10.22 7.09
C ALA A 161 19.20 -10.12 7.86
N ASP A 162 18.57 -8.94 7.85
CA ASP A 162 17.28 -8.76 8.52
C ASP A 162 16.17 -9.55 7.83
N PHE A 163 16.13 -9.53 6.50
CA PHE A 163 15.12 -10.30 5.77
C PHE A 163 15.30 -11.79 6.00
N ASP A 164 16.55 -12.28 6.02
CA ASP A 164 16.81 -13.70 6.28
C ASP A 164 16.31 -14.09 7.66
N THR A 165 16.52 -13.24 8.65
CA THR A 165 16.04 -13.52 10.00
C THR A 165 14.52 -13.56 10.04
N ALA A 166 13.87 -12.61 9.38
CA ALA A 166 12.41 -12.58 9.34
C ALA A 166 11.84 -13.86 8.73
N VAL A 167 12.43 -14.31 7.63
CA VAL A 167 11.97 -15.53 6.97
C VAL A 167 12.22 -16.76 7.83
N THR A 168 13.39 -16.81 8.49
CA THR A 168 13.72 -17.94 9.36
C THR A 168 12.73 -18.04 10.53
N LEU A 169 12.34 -16.91 11.08
CA LEU A 169 11.40 -16.88 12.20
C LEU A 169 9.98 -17.23 11.80
N ASP A 170 9.62 -16.98 10.53
CA ASP A 170 8.25 -17.20 10.10
C ASP A 170 8.26 -17.74 8.66
N PRO A 171 8.66 -19.01 8.49
CA PRO A 171 9.00 -19.54 7.15
C PRO A 171 7.81 -19.81 6.25
N LYS A 172 6.59 -19.70 6.75
CA LYS A 172 5.39 -19.88 5.91
C LYS A 172 4.60 -18.60 5.77
N ASN A 173 5.21 -17.48 6.09
CA ASN A 173 4.56 -16.18 5.89
C ASN A 173 4.85 -15.71 4.47
N TYR A 174 4.02 -16.17 3.54
CA TYR A 174 4.23 -15.87 2.12
C TYR A 174 3.96 -14.41 1.80
N ASP A 175 3.05 -13.78 2.54
CA ASP A 175 2.84 -12.34 2.39
C ASP A 175 4.12 -11.57 2.67
N GLN A 176 4.84 -11.96 3.72
CA GLN A 176 6.09 -11.29 4.07
C GLN A 176 7.16 -11.52 2.99
N MET A 177 7.25 -12.75 2.49
CA MET A 177 8.23 -13.04 1.44
C MET A 177 7.95 -12.25 0.17
N ILE A 178 6.68 -12.09 -0.18
CA ILE A 178 6.32 -11.29 -1.33
C ILE A 178 6.65 -9.82 -1.08
N ARG A 179 6.41 -9.32 0.14
CA ARG A 179 6.80 -7.93 0.46
C ARG A 179 8.31 -7.75 0.37
N ILE A 180 9.08 -8.73 0.84
CA ILE A 180 10.55 -8.69 0.72
C ILE A 180 10.94 -8.63 -0.76
N TYR A 181 10.33 -9.49 -1.58
CA TYR A 181 10.59 -9.44 -3.02
C TYR A 181 10.28 -8.05 -3.58
N MET A 182 9.12 -7.50 -3.23
CA MET A 182 8.69 -6.24 -3.81
C MET A 182 9.64 -5.09 -3.43
N VAL A 183 10.09 -5.05 -2.17
CA VAL A 183 10.98 -3.96 -1.76
C VAL A 183 12.37 -4.14 -2.37
N LEU A 184 12.84 -5.37 -2.49
CA LEU A 184 14.13 -5.62 -3.14
C LEU A 184 14.07 -5.24 -4.61
N GLU A 185 12.98 -5.59 -5.29
CA GLU A 185 12.81 -5.21 -6.69
C GLU A 185 12.79 -3.69 -6.85
N GLU A 186 12.10 -3.01 -5.93
CA GLU A 186 12.00 -1.55 -5.99
C GLU A 186 13.38 -0.90 -5.96
N TYR A 187 14.31 -1.46 -5.18
CA TYR A 187 15.64 -0.89 -5.04
C TYR A 187 16.66 -1.50 -6.00
N GLY A 188 16.19 -2.26 -6.98
CA GLY A 188 17.08 -2.77 -8.03
C GLY A 188 17.68 -4.14 -7.76
N TYR A 189 17.20 -4.85 -6.78
CA TYR A 189 17.71 -6.17 -6.42
C TYR A 189 16.69 -7.26 -6.71
N LYS A 190 16.12 -7.24 -7.92
CA LYS A 190 15.05 -8.16 -8.29
C LYS A 190 15.48 -9.63 -8.14
N GLU A 191 16.68 -9.94 -8.60
CA GLU A 191 17.15 -11.34 -8.57
C GLU A 191 17.29 -11.83 -7.14
N ALA A 192 17.80 -10.98 -6.23
CA ALA A 192 17.89 -11.36 -4.83
C ALA A 192 16.50 -11.60 -4.24
N GLY A 193 15.54 -10.77 -4.61
CA GLY A 193 14.16 -10.96 -4.15
C GLY A 193 13.57 -12.27 -4.64
N GLN A 194 13.89 -12.65 -5.88
CA GLN A 194 13.36 -13.90 -6.43
C GLN A 194 13.92 -15.12 -5.72
N VAL A 195 15.12 -15.01 -5.16
CA VAL A 195 15.68 -16.13 -4.38
C VAL A 195 14.80 -16.44 -3.17
N TYR A 196 14.28 -15.42 -2.50
CA TYR A 196 13.36 -15.64 -1.39
C TYR A 196 12.11 -16.41 -1.83
N LEU A 197 11.57 -16.05 -2.99
CA LEU A 197 10.38 -16.72 -3.50
C LEU A 197 10.70 -18.17 -3.94
N GLN A 198 11.84 -18.35 -4.59
CA GLN A 198 12.23 -19.69 -5.02
C GLN A 198 12.44 -20.61 -3.81
N ASN A 199 13.09 -20.10 -2.77
CA ASN A 199 13.31 -20.90 -1.57
C ASN A 199 11.99 -21.27 -0.90
N ALA A 200 11.03 -20.33 -0.89
CA ALA A 200 9.71 -20.60 -0.30
C ALA A 200 9.03 -21.77 -1.03
N MET A 201 9.08 -21.75 -2.36
CA MET A 201 8.48 -22.84 -3.15
C MET A 201 9.15 -24.17 -2.87
N THR A 202 10.48 -24.18 -2.83
CA THR A 202 11.24 -25.40 -2.67
C THR A 202 11.05 -26.01 -1.29
N GLU A 203 11.13 -25.18 -0.26
CA GLU A 203 11.11 -25.66 1.12
C GLU A 203 9.73 -26.08 1.59
N ASN A 204 8.67 -25.50 1.01
CA ASN A 204 7.31 -25.73 1.49
C ASN A 204 6.40 -26.31 0.41
N GLU A 205 6.98 -26.98 -0.57
CA GLU A 205 6.28 -27.37 -1.78
C GLU A 205 4.95 -28.09 -1.52
N LYS A 206 4.92 -28.96 -0.50
CA LYS A 206 3.73 -29.78 -0.25
C LYS A 206 2.67 -29.05 0.58
N SER A 207 3.00 -27.91 1.16
CA SER A 207 2.07 -27.22 2.05
C SER A 207 1.61 -25.87 1.54
N ILE A 208 2.11 -25.41 0.39
CA ILE A 208 1.72 -24.11 -0.15
C ILE A 208 0.36 -24.23 -0.85
N SER A 209 -0.55 -23.30 -0.51
CA SER A 209 -1.87 -23.26 -1.15
C SER A 209 -1.75 -22.88 -2.62
N ASP A 210 -2.78 -23.18 -3.40
CA ASP A 210 -2.83 -22.76 -4.80
C ASP A 210 -2.73 -21.24 -4.92
N TYR A 211 -3.36 -20.52 -4.02
CA TYR A 211 -3.31 -19.06 -4.03
C TYR A 211 -1.88 -18.55 -3.83
N ASP A 212 -1.20 -19.05 -2.80
CA ASP A 212 0.16 -18.61 -2.54
C ASP A 212 1.13 -19.04 -3.62
N MET A 213 0.99 -20.28 -4.11
CA MET A 213 1.85 -20.73 -5.19
C MET A 213 1.63 -19.90 -6.46
N GLY A 214 0.37 -19.58 -6.75
CA GLY A 214 0.06 -18.73 -7.89
C GLY A 214 0.68 -17.35 -7.78
N ARG A 215 0.60 -16.72 -6.60
CA ARG A 215 1.20 -15.41 -6.41
C ARG A 215 2.71 -15.46 -6.56
N ILE A 216 3.33 -16.46 -5.95
CA ILE A 216 4.79 -16.61 -6.03
C ILE A 216 5.23 -16.80 -7.47
N CYS A 217 4.55 -17.67 -8.19
CA CYS A 217 4.86 -17.87 -9.62
C CYS A 217 4.70 -16.58 -10.41
N TYR A 218 3.67 -15.81 -10.10
CA TYR A 218 3.45 -14.53 -10.77
C TYR A 218 4.67 -13.61 -10.58
N TYR A 219 5.13 -13.46 -9.34
CA TYR A 219 6.28 -12.56 -9.07
C TYR A 219 7.59 -13.14 -9.59
N MET A 220 7.67 -14.46 -9.77
CA MET A 220 8.81 -15.07 -10.42
C MET A 220 8.82 -14.89 -11.94
N GLY A 221 7.73 -14.37 -12.48
CA GLY A 221 7.60 -14.24 -13.93
C GLY A 221 7.17 -15.53 -14.62
N ASP A 222 6.79 -16.53 -13.87
CA ASP A 222 6.34 -17.82 -14.40
C ASP A 222 4.83 -17.77 -14.54
N TYR A 223 4.36 -17.05 -15.56
CA TYR A 223 2.94 -16.75 -15.71
C TYR A 223 2.12 -17.97 -16.09
N GLU A 224 2.71 -18.92 -16.82
CA GLU A 224 1.98 -20.14 -17.18
C GLU A 224 1.64 -20.95 -15.94
N ASN A 225 2.60 -21.15 -15.05
CA ASN A 225 2.31 -21.86 -13.81
C ASN A 225 1.42 -21.04 -12.88
N ALA A 226 1.62 -19.72 -12.83
CA ALA A 226 0.73 -18.88 -12.05
C ALA A 226 -0.72 -19.06 -12.49
N ARG A 227 -0.94 -19.06 -13.83
CA ARG A 227 -2.28 -19.28 -14.37
C ARG A 227 -2.82 -20.63 -13.93
N ASN A 228 -2.00 -21.68 -14.04
CA ASN A 228 -2.46 -23.02 -13.70
C ASN A 228 -2.92 -23.12 -12.25
N PHE A 229 -2.16 -22.55 -11.33
CA PHE A 229 -2.53 -22.57 -9.92
C PHE A 229 -3.77 -21.70 -9.64
N LEU A 230 -3.80 -20.50 -10.19
CA LEU A 230 -4.89 -19.56 -9.89
C LEU A 230 -6.21 -19.93 -10.56
N GLU A 231 -6.15 -20.61 -11.71
CA GLU A 231 -7.38 -21.08 -12.37
C GLU A 231 -8.18 -22.01 -11.48
N ARG A 232 -7.51 -22.72 -10.58
CA ARG A 232 -8.23 -23.59 -9.64
C ARG A 232 -9.12 -22.81 -8.70
N LEU A 233 -8.91 -21.48 -8.59
CA LEU A 233 -9.66 -20.61 -7.68
C LEU A 233 -10.65 -19.70 -8.40
N LYS A 234 -10.79 -19.83 -9.71
CA LYS A 234 -11.53 -18.82 -10.48
C LYS A 234 -13.02 -18.75 -10.16
N THR A 235 -13.55 -19.80 -9.53
CA THR A 235 -14.96 -19.80 -9.16
C THR A 235 -15.21 -19.09 -7.83
N THR A 236 -14.16 -18.68 -7.15
CA THR A 236 -14.33 -18.06 -5.84
C THR A 236 -14.71 -16.59 -5.97
N THR A 237 -15.22 -16.05 -4.86
CA THR A 237 -15.47 -14.63 -4.76
C THR A 237 -14.34 -13.93 -4.01
N ASP A 238 -13.18 -14.55 -4.00
CA ASP A 238 -11.99 -14.03 -3.31
C ASP A 238 -11.37 -12.91 -4.11
N TYR A 239 -11.24 -11.76 -3.47
CA TYR A 239 -10.65 -10.58 -4.09
C TYR A 239 -9.23 -10.82 -4.60
N GLY A 240 -8.37 -11.39 -3.73
CA GLY A 240 -6.98 -11.63 -4.11
C GLY A 240 -6.84 -12.58 -5.27
N ALA A 241 -7.65 -13.64 -5.27
CA ALA A 241 -7.61 -14.61 -6.36
C ALA A 241 -7.99 -13.96 -7.69
N ALA A 242 -9.04 -13.14 -7.69
CA ALA A 242 -9.45 -12.45 -8.92
C ALA A 242 -8.37 -11.49 -9.39
N LEU A 243 -7.77 -10.75 -8.46
CA LEU A 243 -6.75 -9.77 -8.81
C LEU A 243 -5.53 -10.44 -9.43
N TYR A 244 -5.01 -11.49 -8.80
CA TYR A 244 -3.80 -12.13 -9.31
C TYR A 244 -4.07 -12.93 -10.58
N LEU A 245 -5.24 -13.55 -10.70
CA LEU A 245 -5.56 -14.25 -11.94
C LEU A 245 -5.67 -13.26 -13.09
N GLY A 246 -6.37 -12.14 -12.86
CA GLY A 246 -6.47 -11.10 -13.88
C GLY A 246 -5.10 -10.58 -14.29
N ARG A 247 -4.26 -10.27 -13.31
CA ARG A 247 -2.91 -9.78 -13.60
C ARG A 247 -2.08 -10.80 -14.37
N THR A 248 -2.27 -12.06 -14.05
CA THR A 248 -1.54 -13.13 -14.74
C THR A 248 -1.93 -13.16 -16.22
N TYR A 249 -3.24 -13.04 -16.51
CA TYR A 249 -3.67 -12.98 -17.90
C TYR A 249 -3.19 -11.71 -18.60
N GLU A 250 -3.14 -10.59 -17.89
CA GLU A 250 -2.53 -9.38 -18.46
C GLU A 250 -1.09 -9.63 -18.86
N ALA A 251 -0.33 -10.27 -17.96
CA ALA A 251 1.08 -10.57 -18.23
C ALA A 251 1.25 -11.51 -19.42
N LEU A 252 0.29 -12.40 -19.63
CA LEU A 252 0.29 -13.30 -20.77
C LEU A 252 -0.22 -12.64 -22.05
N GLY A 253 -0.66 -11.37 -21.95
CA GLY A 253 -1.15 -10.64 -23.10
C GLY A 253 -2.61 -10.87 -23.43
N ASP A 254 -3.32 -11.62 -22.61
CA ASP A 254 -4.75 -11.88 -22.84
C ASP A 254 -5.59 -10.87 -22.06
N TYR A 255 -5.63 -9.65 -22.57
CA TYR A 255 -6.32 -8.55 -21.90
C TYR A 255 -7.84 -8.76 -21.91
N ASN A 256 -8.36 -9.42 -22.95
CA ASN A 256 -9.78 -9.66 -23.02
C ASN A 256 -10.25 -10.59 -21.89
N TYR A 257 -9.53 -11.68 -21.67
CA TYR A 257 -9.92 -12.58 -20.59
C TYR A 257 -9.67 -11.96 -19.22
N ALA A 258 -8.56 -11.22 -19.06
CA ALA A 258 -8.31 -10.50 -17.82
C ALA A 258 -9.45 -9.55 -17.50
N ALA A 259 -9.90 -8.79 -18.50
CA ALA A 259 -11.01 -7.86 -18.33
C ALA A 259 -12.27 -8.59 -17.88
N SER A 260 -12.53 -9.77 -18.44
CA SER A 260 -13.73 -10.52 -18.08
C SER A 260 -13.67 -10.98 -16.61
N ILE A 261 -12.49 -11.34 -16.14
CA ILE A 261 -12.31 -11.72 -14.73
C ILE A 261 -12.60 -10.53 -13.83
N TYR A 262 -12.02 -9.39 -14.15
CA TYR A 262 -12.23 -8.18 -13.35
C TYR A 262 -13.68 -7.74 -13.39
N ALA A 263 -14.31 -7.74 -14.57
CA ALA A 263 -15.71 -7.34 -14.70
C ALA A 263 -16.63 -8.26 -13.90
N GLY A 264 -16.34 -9.56 -13.90
CA GLY A 264 -17.12 -10.49 -13.12
C GLY A 264 -16.99 -10.22 -11.64
N TYR A 265 -15.78 -9.90 -11.18
CA TYR A 265 -15.60 -9.66 -9.75
C TYR A 265 -16.30 -8.39 -9.30
N VAL A 266 -16.25 -7.30 -10.06
CA VAL A 266 -16.89 -6.06 -9.61
C VAL A 266 -18.41 -6.16 -9.63
N GLU A 267 -18.98 -7.08 -10.37
CA GLU A 267 -20.40 -7.36 -10.25
C GLU A 267 -20.74 -7.97 -8.90
N TYR A 268 -19.81 -8.76 -8.36
CA TYR A 268 -19.96 -9.33 -7.03
C TYR A 268 -19.68 -8.31 -5.94
N ASP A 269 -18.67 -7.45 -6.11
CA ASP A 269 -18.27 -6.49 -5.07
C ASP A 269 -17.85 -5.17 -5.72
N UNK A 270 -18.50 -4.33 -5.65
CA UNK A 270 -18.35 -3.23 -6.23
C UNK A 270 -17.54 -2.34 -5.60
N SER A 271 -17.08 -2.57 -4.42
CA SER A 271 -16.35 -1.59 -3.59
C SER A 271 -14.84 -1.58 -3.86
N LYS A 272 -14.34 -2.39 -4.79
CA LYS A 272 -12.90 -2.59 -4.98
C LYS A 272 -12.35 -1.72 -6.09
N ALA A 273 -11.88 -0.51 -5.72
CA ALA A 273 -11.31 0.43 -6.69
C ALA A 273 -10.13 -0.18 -7.45
N GLU A 274 -9.33 -1.02 -6.79
CA GLU A 274 -8.19 -1.66 -7.45
C GLU A 274 -8.63 -2.47 -8.67
N ILE A 275 -9.73 -3.22 -8.55
CA ILE A 275 -10.20 -4.05 -9.66
C ILE A 275 -10.69 -3.17 -10.81
N TYR A 276 -11.42 -2.09 -10.50
CA TYR A 276 -11.84 -1.17 -11.55
C TYR A 276 -10.64 -0.55 -12.25
N ASN A 277 -9.59 -0.23 -11.50
CA ASN A 277 -8.38 0.33 -12.11
C ASN A 277 -7.76 -0.69 -13.08
N GLN A 278 -7.65 -1.94 -12.67
CA GLN A 278 -7.10 -2.98 -13.54
C GLN A 278 -7.99 -3.19 -14.77
N LEU A 279 -9.31 -3.15 -14.58
CA LEU A 279 -10.25 -3.27 -15.69
C LEU A 279 -10.02 -2.13 -16.68
N GLY A 280 -9.86 -0.91 -16.18
CA GLY A 280 -9.58 0.23 -17.04
C GLY A 280 -8.29 0.07 -17.81
N LEU A 281 -7.23 -0.43 -17.14
CA LEU A 281 -5.95 -0.64 -17.83
C LEU A 281 -6.08 -1.68 -18.93
N CYS A 282 -6.83 -2.75 -18.69
CA CYS A 282 -7.07 -3.77 -19.72
C CYS A 282 -7.81 -3.19 -20.91
N ARG A 283 -8.83 -2.38 -20.65
CA ARG A 283 -9.61 -1.77 -21.70
C ARG A 283 -8.79 -0.80 -22.54
N MET A 284 -7.86 -0.08 -21.89
CA MET A 284 -6.90 0.76 -22.62
C MET A 284 -6.08 -0.07 -23.58
N GLN A 285 -5.57 -1.23 -23.11
CA GLN A 285 -4.75 -2.08 -23.95
C GLN A 285 -5.54 -2.60 -25.16
N MET A 286 -6.84 -2.74 -25.01
CA MET A 286 -7.69 -3.20 -26.11
C MET A 286 -8.21 -2.05 -26.98
N GLY A 287 -7.79 -0.82 -26.69
CA GLY A 287 -8.23 0.33 -27.44
C GLY A 287 -9.65 0.79 -27.13
N GLU A 288 -10.23 0.29 -26.06
CA GLU A 288 -11.58 0.63 -25.65
C GLU A 288 -11.52 1.80 -24.65
N TYR A 289 -11.22 2.97 -25.18
CA TYR A 289 -10.86 4.09 -24.33
C TYR A 289 -12.03 4.65 -23.53
N GLU A 290 -13.24 4.69 -24.13
CA GLU A 290 -14.39 5.19 -23.38
C GLU A 290 -14.75 4.26 -22.24
N SER A 291 -14.68 2.94 -22.46
CA SER A 291 -14.92 1.97 -21.39
C SER A 291 -13.85 2.06 -20.31
N ALA A 292 -12.59 2.29 -20.72
CA ALA A 292 -11.51 2.46 -19.76
C ALA A 292 -11.76 3.68 -18.88
N LEU A 293 -12.15 4.78 -19.50
CA LEU A 293 -12.45 6.01 -18.79
C LEU A 293 -13.57 5.78 -17.78
N ASP A 294 -14.61 5.06 -18.20
CA ASP A 294 -15.73 4.74 -17.31
C ASP A 294 -15.25 3.96 -16.07
N ALA A 295 -14.37 2.99 -16.29
CA ALA A 295 -13.86 2.20 -15.17
C ALA A 295 -13.05 3.06 -14.19
N PHE A 296 -12.17 3.92 -14.71
CA PHE A 296 -11.38 4.79 -13.84
C PHE A 296 -12.28 5.76 -13.08
N GLN A 297 -13.29 6.32 -13.73
CA GLN A 297 -14.19 7.27 -13.08
C GLN A 297 -15.06 6.57 -12.04
N THR A 298 -15.48 5.34 -12.31
CA THR A 298 -16.21 4.56 -11.31
C THR A 298 -15.36 4.36 -10.07
N ALA A 299 -14.08 4.01 -10.26
CA ALA A 299 -13.16 3.83 -9.13
C ALA A 299 -12.98 5.13 -8.36
N MET A 300 -12.87 6.26 -9.06
CA MET A 300 -12.71 7.55 -8.40
C MET A 300 -13.90 7.90 -7.51
N ASN A 301 -15.09 7.45 -7.89
CA ASN A 301 -16.31 7.74 -7.14
C ASN A 301 -16.48 6.83 -5.92
N ILE A 302 -15.66 5.81 -5.77
CA ILE A 302 -15.69 4.98 -4.57
C ILE A 302 -15.08 5.78 -3.42
N GLU A 303 -15.85 5.93 -2.34
CA GLU A 303 -15.39 6.69 -1.18
C GLU A 303 -14.20 6.00 -0.55
N ASN A 304 -13.16 6.78 -0.23
CA ASN A 304 -11.96 6.27 0.43
C ASN A 304 -11.25 5.20 -0.40
N ASN A 305 -11.19 5.42 -1.70
CA ASN A 305 -10.61 4.43 -2.61
C ASN A 305 -9.10 4.24 -2.42
N GLY A 306 -8.40 5.23 -1.84
CA GLY A 306 -6.97 5.11 -1.59
C GLY A 306 -6.10 5.17 -2.84
N MET A 307 -6.68 5.46 -4.00
CA MET A 307 -5.98 5.41 -5.28
C MET A 307 -6.20 6.66 -6.12
N MET A 308 -6.65 7.74 -5.52
CA MET A 308 -7.09 8.90 -6.31
C MET A 308 -5.98 9.43 -7.21
N GLN A 309 -4.75 9.49 -6.70
CA GLN A 309 -3.64 9.97 -7.53
C GLN A 309 -3.43 9.10 -8.76
N THR A 310 -3.39 7.78 -8.56
CA THR A 310 -3.22 6.84 -9.67
C THR A 310 -4.36 6.94 -10.66
N LEU A 311 -5.59 6.99 -10.15
CA LEU A 311 -6.77 7.02 -11.01
C LEU A 311 -6.84 8.30 -11.85
N LYS A 312 -6.53 9.44 -11.22
CA LYS A 312 -6.53 10.71 -11.96
C LYS A 312 -5.45 10.70 -13.04
N PHE A 313 -4.28 10.18 -12.74
CA PHE A 313 -3.22 10.10 -13.75
C PHE A 313 -3.65 9.18 -14.90
N ASN A 314 -4.23 8.03 -14.58
CA ASN A 314 -4.67 7.10 -15.61
C ASN A 314 -5.77 7.71 -16.49
N GLU A 315 -6.69 8.46 -15.88
CA GLU A 315 -7.72 9.16 -16.64
C GLU A 315 -7.10 10.12 -17.66
N ILE A 316 -6.08 10.85 -17.24
CA ILE A 316 -5.40 11.79 -18.13
C ILE A 316 -4.75 11.03 -19.29
N VAL A 317 -4.11 9.91 -19.00
CA VAL A 317 -3.45 9.12 -20.04
C VAL A 317 -4.49 8.62 -21.06
N VAL A 318 -5.68 8.23 -20.60
CA VAL A 318 -6.73 7.81 -21.54
C VAL A 318 -7.07 8.94 -22.51
N TYR A 319 -7.24 10.17 -21.99
CA TYR A 319 -7.55 11.29 -22.87
C TYR A 319 -6.44 11.54 -23.87
N GLU A 320 -5.17 11.34 -23.45
CA GLU A 320 -4.06 11.46 -24.39
C GLU A 320 -4.15 10.42 -25.51
N TYR A 321 -4.48 9.17 -25.15
CA TYR A 321 -4.63 8.12 -26.15
C TYR A 321 -5.80 8.41 -27.10
N MET A 322 -6.82 9.09 -26.59
CA MET A 322 -7.96 9.49 -27.43
C MET A 322 -7.65 10.68 -28.30
N GLY A 323 -6.50 11.30 -28.14
CA GLY A 323 -6.15 12.51 -28.87
C GLY A 323 -6.79 13.76 -28.32
N GLU A 324 -7.40 13.69 -27.13
CA GLU A 324 -8.06 14.83 -26.49
C GLU A 324 -7.05 15.59 -25.67
N PHE A 325 -6.09 16.23 -26.35
CA PHE A 325 -4.95 16.82 -25.66
C PHE A 325 -5.33 18.05 -24.84
N LYS A 326 -6.32 18.81 -25.26
CA LYS A 326 -6.76 19.97 -24.47
C LYS A 326 -7.38 19.53 -23.15
N THR A 327 -8.22 18.49 -23.20
CA THR A 327 -8.81 17.95 -21.97
C THR A 327 -7.72 17.37 -21.08
N ALA A 328 -6.79 16.62 -21.67
CA ALA A 328 -5.70 16.03 -20.88
C ALA A 328 -4.85 17.12 -20.23
N ALA A 329 -4.55 18.20 -20.94
CA ALA A 329 -3.74 19.28 -20.39
C ALA A 329 -4.47 19.99 -19.24
N ALA A 330 -5.78 20.23 -19.39
CA ALA A 330 -6.56 20.88 -18.34
C ALA A 330 -6.59 20.01 -17.07
N LEU A 331 -6.81 18.71 -17.25
CA LEU A 331 -6.83 17.78 -16.12
C LEU A 331 -5.45 17.66 -15.47
N MET A 332 -4.40 17.68 -16.29
CA MET A 332 -3.05 17.61 -15.76
C MET A 332 -2.71 18.87 -14.97
N ASN A 333 -3.17 20.02 -15.41
CA ASN A 333 -2.97 21.26 -14.66
C ASN A 333 -3.58 21.13 -13.26
N SER A 334 -4.83 20.63 -13.21
CA SER A 334 -5.50 20.40 -11.93
C SER A 334 -4.79 19.34 -11.10
N TYR A 335 -4.33 18.27 -11.75
CA TYR A 335 -3.59 17.19 -11.08
C TYR A 335 -2.32 17.73 -10.40
N LEU A 336 -1.58 18.57 -11.11
CA LEU A 336 -0.32 19.09 -10.59
C LEU A 336 -0.52 20.06 -9.42
N ARG A 337 -1.68 20.71 -9.35
CA ARG A 337 -1.99 21.51 -8.17
C ARG A 337 -2.14 20.63 -6.92
N SER A 338 -2.68 19.43 -7.09
CA SER A 338 -2.82 18.48 -5.97
C SER A 338 -1.54 17.70 -5.69
N TYR A 339 -0.74 17.43 -6.71
CA TYR A 339 0.44 16.59 -6.60
C TYR A 339 1.64 17.30 -7.24
N PRO A 340 2.10 18.42 -6.62
CA PRO A 340 3.12 19.26 -7.28
C PRO A 340 4.49 18.64 -7.38
N ASP A 341 4.77 17.57 -6.65
CA ASP A 341 6.09 16.94 -6.66
C ASP A 341 6.20 15.78 -7.65
N ASP A 342 5.16 15.55 -8.45
CA ASP A 342 5.15 14.44 -9.41
C ASP A 342 5.90 14.87 -10.67
N GLU A 343 7.19 14.53 -10.72
CA GLU A 343 8.05 14.95 -11.82
C GLU A 343 7.63 14.33 -13.16
N THR A 344 7.19 13.08 -13.13
CA THR A 344 6.70 12.44 -14.35
C THR A 344 5.50 13.20 -14.92
N ALA A 345 4.57 13.58 -14.05
CA ALA A 345 3.39 14.33 -14.47
C ALA A 345 3.77 15.70 -15.01
N LYS A 346 4.78 16.37 -14.42
CA LYS A 346 5.22 17.66 -14.92
C LYS A 346 5.71 17.54 -16.37
N ARG A 347 6.51 16.52 -16.66
CA ARG A 347 7.00 16.30 -18.00
C ARG A 347 5.86 15.98 -18.97
N GLU A 348 4.89 15.22 -18.51
CA GLU A 348 3.72 14.88 -19.33
C GLU A 348 2.89 16.13 -19.61
N TYR A 349 2.78 17.03 -18.65
CA TYR A 349 2.03 18.28 -18.83
C TYR A 349 2.67 19.13 -19.94
N GLU A 350 4.00 19.23 -19.95
CA GLU A 350 4.69 19.94 -21.02
C GLU A 350 4.38 19.32 -22.37
N PHE A 351 4.30 18.03 -22.43
CA PHE A 351 3.92 17.33 -23.67
C PHE A 351 2.50 17.71 -24.10
N UNK A 352 1.76 17.77 -23.21
CA UNK A 352 0.60 18.00 -23.51
C UNK A 352 0.35 19.21 -23.99
N GLN A 353 0.95 20.21 -23.52
CA GLN A 353 0.78 21.59 -23.96
C GLN A 353 1.26 21.85 -25.40
N THR A 354 2.15 21.01 -25.87
CA THR A 354 2.69 21.16 -27.21
C THR A 354 1.82 20.54 -28.31
N ARG A 355 0.68 19.95 -28.01
CA ARG A 355 -0.19 19.30 -28.99
C ARG A 355 -1.33 20.21 -29.48
#